data_03d0390fb8f1c93e01b66bb3f6d70ebd
#
_entry.id   03d0390fb8f1c93e01b66bb3f6d70ebd
#
_cell.length_a   1.000
_cell.length_b   1.000
_cell.length_c   1.000
_cell.angle_alpha   90.00
_cell.angle_beta   90.00
_cell.angle_gamma   90.00
#
_symmetry.space_group_name_H-M   'P 1'
#
loop_
_entity.id
_entity.type
_entity.pdbx_description
1 polymer ?
#
loop_
_entity_poly.entity_id
_entity_poly.type
_entity_poly.pdbx_seq_one_letter_code
_entity_poly.pdbx_strand_id
1 'polypeptide(L)'
;NYPASLTKIMTLYMTFDALKRGKWRLNTRLKVSRRASRQPQTRLGLKVGQTITVRHAILALITRSANDVATVVGENLAGTESRFAAIMTKQARNLGMTRTTFRNASGLPNKRQLSTARDMVRLATAIREDFPKYYPYFRTKKFRYKGRVYRNHNKLLGRYAGTEGIKTGYTDASGYNLVASVRRDGKH
;
A
#
# COMPACT_ATOMS: atom_id res chain seq x y z
N ASN A 1 2.92 -15.00 -10.03
CA ASN A 1 4.09 -14.15 -9.77
C ASN A 1 4.04 -13.59 -8.34
N TYR A 2 5.19 -13.22 -7.80
CA TYR A 2 5.28 -12.54 -6.51
C TYR A 2 4.94 -11.04 -6.69
N PRO A 3 3.97 -10.47 -5.95
CA PRO A 3 3.54 -9.08 -6.13
C PRO A 3 4.54 -8.05 -5.57
N ALA A 4 5.51 -8.48 -4.75
CA ALA A 4 6.38 -7.55 -4.04
C ALA A 4 5.60 -6.42 -3.37
N SER A 5 6.12 -5.19 -3.40
CA SER A 5 5.44 -4.03 -2.80
C SER A 5 4.15 -3.59 -3.49
N LEU A 6 3.73 -4.21 -4.59
CA LEU A 6 2.37 -4.01 -5.12
C LEU A 6 1.30 -4.49 -4.13
N THR A 7 1.64 -5.43 -3.23
CA THR A 7 0.82 -5.83 -2.07
C THR A 7 0.28 -4.64 -1.29
N LYS A 8 1.06 -3.56 -1.17
CA LYS A 8 0.65 -2.35 -0.45
C LYS A 8 -0.53 -1.62 -1.08
N ILE A 9 -0.89 -1.93 -2.33
CA ILE A 9 -2.13 -1.40 -2.94
C ILE A 9 -3.33 -1.98 -2.17
N MET A 10 -3.34 -3.28 -1.81
CA MET A 10 -4.38 -3.86 -0.98
C MET A 10 -4.35 -3.30 0.45
N THR A 11 -3.18 -3.07 1.02
CA THR A 11 -3.06 -2.42 2.34
C THR A 11 -3.66 -1.01 2.32
N LEU A 12 -3.44 -0.24 1.25
CA LEU A 12 -4.05 1.07 1.03
C LEU A 12 -5.56 0.96 0.81
N TYR A 13 -6.02 -0.03 0.03
CA TYR A 13 -7.45 -0.31 -0.17
C TYR A 13 -8.15 -0.50 1.18
N MET A 14 -7.62 -1.37 2.05
CA MET A 14 -8.17 -1.62 3.38
C MET A 14 -8.09 -0.37 4.30
N THR A 15 -7.06 0.46 4.13
CA THR A 15 -6.94 1.74 4.85
C THR A 15 -8.02 2.74 4.41
N PHE A 16 -8.28 2.83 3.12
CA PHE A 16 -9.31 3.70 2.57
C PHE A 16 -10.73 3.20 2.92
N ASP A 17 -10.94 1.89 2.96
CA ASP A 17 -12.19 1.30 3.45
C ASP A 17 -12.44 1.66 4.93
N ALA A 18 -11.42 1.58 5.78
CA ALA A 18 -11.52 1.98 7.18
C ALA A 18 -11.84 3.49 7.34
N LEU A 19 -11.30 4.35 6.48
CA LEU A 19 -11.64 5.77 6.43
C LEU A 19 -13.08 6.01 5.93
N LYS A 20 -13.50 5.30 4.87
CA LYS A 20 -14.84 5.41 4.28
C LYS A 20 -15.93 4.98 5.27
N ARG A 21 -15.66 3.92 6.03
CA ARG A 21 -16.58 3.41 7.09
C ARG A 21 -16.51 4.21 8.39
N GLY A 22 -15.69 5.25 8.50
CA GLY A 22 -15.55 6.05 9.71
C GLY A 22 -14.80 5.36 10.87
N LYS A 23 -14.28 4.12 10.67
CA LYS A 23 -13.45 3.42 11.65
C LYS A 23 -12.18 4.22 11.98
N TRP A 24 -11.60 4.88 10.98
CA TRP A 24 -10.47 5.78 11.12
C TRP A 24 -10.77 7.16 10.55
N ARG A 25 -10.00 8.14 11.04
CA ARG A 25 -9.88 9.48 10.46
C ARG A 25 -8.42 9.69 10.03
N LEU A 26 -8.15 10.67 9.18
CA LEU A 26 -6.78 10.95 8.73
C LEU A 26 -5.81 11.29 9.86
N ASN A 27 -6.30 11.86 10.95
CA ASN A 27 -5.53 12.19 12.16
C ASN A 27 -5.49 11.05 13.21
N THR A 28 -6.22 9.94 13.00
CA THR A 28 -6.15 8.76 13.88
C THR A 28 -4.70 8.29 14.00
N ARG A 29 -4.25 8.06 15.25
CA ARG A 29 -2.89 7.62 15.57
C ARG A 29 -2.81 6.11 15.66
N LEU A 30 -1.98 5.50 14.83
CA LEU A 30 -1.71 4.06 14.80
C LEU A 30 -0.49 3.76 15.66
N LYS A 31 -0.58 2.79 16.57
CA LYS A 31 0.51 2.37 17.46
C LYS A 31 1.53 1.51 16.71
N VAL A 32 2.82 1.74 17.00
CA VAL A 32 3.94 0.99 16.42
C VAL A 32 4.34 -0.13 17.38
N SER A 33 4.17 -1.38 16.94
CA SER A 33 4.58 -2.57 17.67
C SER A 33 6.09 -2.84 17.54
N ARG A 34 6.60 -3.75 18.37
CA ARG A 34 7.97 -4.29 18.24
C ARG A 34 8.17 -5.00 16.90
N ARG A 35 7.17 -5.74 16.40
CA ARG A 35 7.22 -6.39 15.09
C ARG A 35 7.35 -5.37 13.96
N ALA A 36 6.50 -4.35 13.95
CA ALA A 36 6.53 -3.29 12.93
C ALA A 36 7.88 -2.55 12.91
N SER A 37 8.44 -2.20 14.08
CA SER A 37 9.72 -1.47 14.17
C SER A 37 10.93 -2.25 13.63
N ARG A 38 10.84 -3.59 13.58
CA ARG A 38 11.90 -4.49 13.12
C ARG A 38 11.79 -4.85 11.63
N GLN A 39 10.80 -4.32 10.92
CA GLN A 39 10.64 -4.62 9.49
C GLN A 39 11.87 -4.17 8.69
N PRO A 40 12.31 -4.99 7.72
CA PRO A 40 13.46 -4.66 6.87
C PRO A 40 13.16 -3.49 5.92
N GLN A 41 14.18 -3.02 5.23
CA GLN A 41 14.09 -1.97 4.21
C GLN A 41 13.11 -2.39 3.09
N THR A 42 12.33 -1.45 2.55
CA THR A 42 12.29 0.00 2.80
C THR A 42 11.39 0.34 3.99
N ARG A 43 11.78 1.29 4.81
CA ARG A 43 11.04 1.66 6.03
C ARG A 43 11.20 3.16 6.37
N LEU A 44 10.32 3.70 7.22
CA LEU A 44 10.49 5.01 7.84
C LEU A 44 11.44 4.97 9.04
N GLY A 45 11.65 3.82 9.67
CA GLY A 45 12.43 3.66 10.89
C GLY A 45 11.63 4.04 12.14
N LEU A 46 10.36 3.62 12.19
CA LEU A 46 9.51 3.85 13.35
C LEU A 46 10.01 3.05 14.55
N LYS A 47 9.96 3.66 15.75
CA LYS A 47 10.35 3.02 17.02
C LYS A 47 9.15 2.46 17.76
N VAL A 48 9.36 1.41 18.54
CA VAL A 48 8.33 0.81 19.41
C VAL A 48 7.69 1.89 20.29
N GLY A 49 6.38 1.82 20.44
CA GLY A 49 5.59 2.75 21.27
C GLY A 49 5.30 4.09 20.59
N GLN A 50 5.98 4.44 19.51
CA GLN A 50 5.61 5.62 18.71
C GLN A 50 4.25 5.43 18.05
N THR A 51 3.69 6.55 17.58
CA THR A 51 2.49 6.55 16.76
C THR A 51 2.74 7.24 15.44
N ILE A 52 1.98 6.84 14.41
CA ILE A 52 1.91 7.50 13.11
C ILE A 52 0.45 7.79 12.78
N THR A 53 0.15 8.96 12.21
CA THR A 53 -1.22 9.25 11.77
C THR A 53 -1.55 8.45 10.51
N VAL A 54 -2.83 8.12 10.30
CA VAL A 54 -3.30 7.43 9.08
C VAL A 54 -2.89 8.20 7.83
N ARG A 55 -2.98 9.55 7.83
CA ARG A 55 -2.50 10.39 6.72
C ARG A 55 -1.02 10.15 6.40
N HIS A 56 -0.16 10.17 7.41
CA HIS A 56 1.27 9.92 7.22
C HIS A 56 1.55 8.47 6.81
N ALA A 57 0.76 7.51 7.29
CA ALA A 57 0.87 6.11 6.89
C ALA A 57 0.57 5.95 5.39
N ILE A 58 -0.53 6.54 4.89
CA ILE A 58 -0.87 6.55 3.46
C ILE A 58 0.28 7.12 2.62
N LEU A 59 0.77 8.31 2.98
CA LEU A 59 1.86 8.97 2.27
C LEU A 59 3.15 8.14 2.26
N ALA A 60 3.50 7.52 3.40
CA ALA A 60 4.68 6.67 3.51
C ALA A 60 4.56 5.37 2.70
N LEU A 61 3.38 4.73 2.66
CA LEU A 61 3.11 3.55 1.85
C LEU A 61 3.26 3.86 0.36
N ILE A 62 2.75 5.01 -0.08
CA ILE A 62 2.77 5.41 -1.50
C ILE A 62 4.17 5.84 -1.94
N THR A 63 4.84 6.71 -1.18
CA THR A 63 6.10 7.34 -1.62
C THR A 63 7.32 6.50 -1.26
N ARG A 64 7.46 6.10 0.02
CA ARG A 64 8.62 5.34 0.52
C ARG A 64 8.44 3.84 0.38
N SER A 65 7.21 3.37 0.15
CA SER A 65 6.92 1.93 0.17
C SER A 65 7.26 1.27 1.52
N ALA A 66 7.02 1.96 2.63
CA ALA A 66 7.52 1.63 3.96
C ALA A 66 6.92 0.33 4.52
N ASN A 67 7.77 -0.68 4.77
CA ASN A 67 7.36 -2.00 5.27
C ASN A 67 6.89 -1.93 6.72
N ASP A 68 7.60 -1.18 7.57
CA ASP A 68 7.20 -0.93 8.96
C ASP A 68 5.80 -0.33 9.06
N VAL A 69 5.49 0.64 8.19
CA VAL A 69 4.18 1.28 8.15
C VAL A 69 3.09 0.31 7.65
N ALA A 70 3.39 -0.56 6.69
CA ALA A 70 2.44 -1.58 6.24
C ALA A 70 2.05 -2.52 7.38
N THR A 71 3.02 -2.99 8.17
CA THR A 71 2.79 -3.82 9.35
C THR A 71 2.00 -3.04 10.42
N VAL A 72 2.34 -1.76 10.68
CA VAL A 72 1.56 -0.89 11.59
C VAL A 72 0.08 -0.83 11.17
N VAL A 73 -0.21 -0.58 9.90
CA VAL A 73 -1.57 -0.55 9.39
C VAL A 73 -2.28 -1.88 9.61
N GLY A 74 -1.64 -2.99 9.24
CA GLY A 74 -2.21 -4.32 9.36
C GLY A 74 -2.56 -4.68 10.81
N GLU A 75 -1.63 -4.44 11.73
CA GLU A 75 -1.84 -4.74 13.16
C GLU A 75 -2.92 -3.86 13.80
N ASN A 76 -2.98 -2.56 13.47
CA ASN A 76 -4.02 -1.68 13.99
C ASN A 76 -5.41 -1.95 13.39
N LEU A 77 -5.51 -2.52 12.19
CA LEU A 77 -6.79 -2.92 11.59
C LEU A 77 -7.30 -4.25 12.11
N ALA A 78 -6.41 -5.23 12.31
CA ALA A 78 -6.79 -6.63 12.53
C ALA A 78 -6.17 -7.27 13.79
N GLY A 79 -5.44 -6.50 14.61
CA GLY A 79 -4.73 -6.98 15.80
C GLY A 79 -3.39 -7.64 15.49
N THR A 80 -3.31 -8.45 14.43
CA THR A 80 -2.05 -9.06 13.97
C THR A 80 -1.91 -8.97 12.45
N GLU A 81 -0.66 -8.94 11.97
CA GLU A 81 -0.38 -8.94 10.52
C GLU A 81 -0.90 -10.21 9.84
N SER A 82 -0.85 -11.36 10.51
CA SER A 82 -1.37 -12.63 9.98
C SER A 82 -2.89 -12.58 9.75
N ARG A 83 -3.65 -12.07 10.72
CA ARG A 83 -5.10 -11.85 10.57
C ARG A 83 -5.38 -10.83 9.47
N PHE A 84 -4.60 -9.77 9.40
CA PHE A 84 -4.72 -8.78 8.33
C PHE A 84 -4.51 -9.41 6.95
N ALA A 85 -3.48 -10.22 6.77
CA ALA A 85 -3.22 -10.92 5.51
C ALA A 85 -4.36 -11.87 5.10
N ALA A 86 -5.00 -12.53 6.07
CA ALA A 86 -6.19 -13.34 5.81
C ALA A 86 -7.38 -12.47 5.33
N ILE A 87 -7.60 -11.31 5.98
CA ILE A 87 -8.63 -10.35 5.58
C ILE A 87 -8.33 -9.76 4.19
N MET A 88 -7.06 -9.40 3.90
CA MET A 88 -6.63 -8.96 2.56
C MET A 88 -6.96 -10.02 1.49
N THR A 89 -6.72 -11.30 1.79
CA THR A 89 -7.00 -12.41 0.86
C THR A 89 -8.50 -12.59 0.66
N LYS A 90 -9.30 -12.48 1.73
CA LYS A 90 -10.78 -12.49 1.62
C LYS A 90 -11.26 -11.33 0.76
N GLN A 91 -10.75 -10.11 1.00
CA GLN A 91 -11.11 -8.95 0.19
C GLN A 91 -10.69 -9.11 -1.27
N ALA A 92 -9.54 -9.71 -1.53
CA ALA A 92 -9.13 -10.04 -2.90
C ALA A 92 -10.17 -10.93 -3.60
N ARG A 93 -10.72 -11.94 -2.94
CA ARG A 93 -11.80 -12.78 -3.50
C ARG A 93 -13.06 -11.96 -3.80
N ASN A 94 -13.45 -11.05 -2.89
CA ASN A 94 -14.60 -10.16 -3.09
C ASN A 94 -14.42 -9.25 -4.33
N LEU A 95 -13.17 -8.87 -4.65
CA LEU A 95 -12.81 -8.08 -5.84
C LEU A 95 -12.59 -8.94 -7.10
N GLY A 96 -12.89 -10.25 -7.06
CA GLY A 96 -12.69 -11.16 -8.17
C GLY A 96 -11.21 -11.49 -8.46
N MET A 97 -10.30 -11.22 -7.51
CA MET A 97 -8.88 -11.57 -7.61
C MET A 97 -8.67 -13.05 -7.23
N THR A 98 -9.14 -13.94 -8.07
CA THR A 98 -9.24 -15.38 -7.76
C THR A 98 -7.89 -16.08 -7.62
N ARG A 99 -6.82 -15.51 -8.19
CA ARG A 99 -5.46 -16.07 -8.20
C ARG A 99 -4.48 -15.29 -7.30
N THR A 100 -5.02 -14.57 -6.29
CA THR A 100 -4.20 -13.76 -5.37
C THR A 100 -4.33 -14.27 -3.94
N THR A 101 -3.20 -14.43 -3.28
CA THR A 101 -3.12 -14.74 -1.85
C THR A 101 -2.11 -13.83 -1.18
N PHE A 102 -2.51 -13.15 -0.12
CA PHE A 102 -1.65 -12.32 0.70
C PHE A 102 -1.20 -13.07 1.96
N ARG A 103 0.05 -12.85 2.40
CA ARG A 103 0.65 -13.45 3.60
C ARG A 103 1.24 -12.42 4.56
N ASN A 104 1.42 -11.20 4.09
CA ASN A 104 1.82 -10.04 4.89
C ASN A 104 1.28 -8.75 4.27
N ALA A 105 1.39 -7.65 4.99
CA ALA A 105 0.88 -6.34 4.58
C ALA A 105 1.79 -5.59 3.60
N SER A 106 3.04 -6.00 3.49
CA SER A 106 4.11 -5.22 2.84
C SER A 106 4.53 -5.73 1.47
N GLY A 107 4.37 -7.02 1.20
CA GLY A 107 4.90 -7.67 0.02
C GLY A 107 6.32 -8.21 0.21
N LEU A 108 6.79 -8.32 1.44
CA LEU A 108 8.03 -9.02 1.76
C LEU A 108 7.96 -10.49 1.32
N PRO A 109 9.11 -11.11 1.00
CA PRO A 109 9.15 -12.45 0.44
C PRO A 109 8.38 -13.49 1.25
N ASN A 110 7.51 -14.23 0.59
CA ASN A 110 6.80 -15.38 1.11
C ASN A 110 6.39 -16.26 -0.09
N LYS A 111 6.79 -17.53 -0.11
CA LYS A 111 6.53 -18.46 -1.23
C LYS A 111 5.03 -18.63 -1.55
N ARG A 112 4.14 -18.41 -0.57
CA ARG A 112 2.68 -18.53 -0.71
C ARG A 112 1.97 -17.18 -0.95
N GLN A 113 2.71 -16.08 -1.11
CA GLN A 113 2.17 -14.78 -1.45
C GLN A 113 2.25 -14.57 -2.96
N LEU A 114 1.17 -14.85 -3.66
CA LEU A 114 1.12 -14.89 -5.12
C LEU A 114 0.01 -13.97 -5.65
N SER A 115 0.21 -13.46 -6.85
CA SER A 115 -0.78 -12.68 -7.60
C SER A 115 -0.57 -12.81 -9.11
N THR A 116 -1.45 -12.17 -9.87
CA THR A 116 -1.36 -12.05 -11.34
C THR A 116 -1.48 -10.59 -11.76
N ALA A 117 -0.99 -10.24 -12.95
CA ALA A 117 -1.15 -8.91 -13.51
C ALA A 117 -2.63 -8.53 -13.62
N ARG A 118 -3.48 -9.45 -14.07
CA ARG A 118 -4.93 -9.26 -14.15
C ARG A 118 -5.56 -8.91 -12.80
N ASP A 119 -5.19 -9.63 -11.74
CA ASP A 119 -5.70 -9.37 -10.40
C ASP A 119 -5.21 -8.02 -9.86
N MET A 120 -3.96 -7.63 -10.15
CA MET A 120 -3.45 -6.31 -9.77
C MET A 120 -4.17 -5.18 -10.52
N VAL A 121 -4.56 -5.37 -11.78
CA VAL A 121 -5.39 -4.40 -12.53
C VAL A 121 -6.77 -4.29 -11.87
N ARG A 122 -7.43 -5.41 -11.53
CA ARG A 122 -8.71 -5.39 -10.80
C ARG A 122 -8.63 -4.58 -9.51
N LEU A 123 -7.58 -4.80 -8.72
CA LEU A 123 -7.36 -4.04 -7.49
C LEU A 123 -7.13 -2.55 -7.76
N ALA A 124 -6.37 -2.22 -8.81
CA ALA A 124 -6.10 -0.83 -9.20
C ALA A 124 -7.38 -0.12 -9.68
N THR A 125 -8.24 -0.81 -10.40
CA THR A 125 -9.55 -0.30 -10.83
C THR A 125 -10.46 -0.10 -9.60
N ALA A 126 -10.59 -1.12 -8.76
CA ALA A 126 -11.43 -1.05 -7.56
C ALA A 126 -11.01 0.09 -6.62
N ILE A 127 -9.71 0.28 -6.35
CA ILE A 127 -9.27 1.34 -5.43
C ILE A 127 -9.57 2.75 -5.99
N ARG A 128 -9.60 2.92 -7.30
CA ARG A 128 -10.00 4.16 -7.95
C ARG A 128 -11.51 4.40 -7.84
N GLU A 129 -12.31 3.37 -8.11
CA GLU A 129 -13.77 3.45 -8.17
C GLU A 129 -14.39 3.54 -6.77
N ASP A 130 -13.93 2.73 -5.83
CA ASP A 130 -14.48 2.69 -4.47
C ASP A 130 -14.06 3.88 -3.61
N PHE A 131 -12.88 4.47 -3.91
CA PHE A 131 -12.27 5.51 -3.08
C PHE A 131 -11.79 6.74 -3.88
N PRO A 132 -12.64 7.36 -4.73
CA PRO A 132 -12.24 8.50 -5.56
C PRO A 132 -11.72 9.68 -4.74
N LYS A 133 -12.23 9.87 -3.51
CA LYS A 133 -11.77 10.90 -2.55
C LYS A 133 -10.30 10.72 -2.14
N TYR A 134 -9.82 9.48 -2.03
CA TYR A 134 -8.48 9.16 -1.56
C TYR A 134 -7.52 8.81 -2.69
N TYR A 135 -8.02 8.49 -3.87
CA TYR A 135 -7.22 8.14 -5.04
C TYR A 135 -6.15 9.20 -5.40
N PRO A 136 -6.40 10.52 -5.29
CA PRO A 136 -5.39 11.55 -5.57
C PRO A 136 -4.11 11.44 -4.76
N TYR A 137 -4.10 10.75 -3.61
CA TYR A 137 -2.86 10.50 -2.85
C TYR A 137 -1.79 9.79 -3.67
N PHE A 138 -2.16 8.96 -4.65
CA PHE A 138 -1.21 8.26 -5.52
C PHE A 138 -0.38 9.18 -6.40
N ARG A 139 -0.82 10.42 -6.63
CA ARG A 139 -0.07 11.46 -7.38
C ARG A 139 1.05 12.10 -6.56
N THR A 140 1.19 11.74 -5.27
CA THR A 140 2.19 12.36 -4.38
C THR A 140 3.60 12.05 -4.85
N LYS A 141 4.34 13.07 -5.31
CA LYS A 141 5.73 12.95 -5.78
C LYS A 141 6.74 12.88 -4.63
N LYS A 142 6.50 13.59 -3.54
CA LYS A 142 7.38 13.67 -2.36
C LYS A 142 6.58 13.86 -1.08
N PHE A 143 7.11 13.36 0.01
CA PHE A 143 6.52 13.40 1.34
C PHE A 143 7.58 13.74 2.38
N ARG A 144 7.28 14.68 3.29
CA ARG A 144 8.17 15.04 4.40
C ARG A 144 7.67 14.40 5.69
N TYR A 145 8.56 13.72 6.40
CA TYR A 145 8.27 13.12 7.69
C TYR A 145 9.45 13.27 8.64
N LYS A 146 9.23 13.87 9.81
CA LYS A 146 10.28 14.14 10.83
C LYS A 146 11.57 14.73 10.21
N GLY A 147 11.45 15.80 9.45
CA GLY A 147 12.57 16.51 8.81
C GLY A 147 13.13 15.84 7.54
N ARG A 148 12.83 14.57 7.28
CA ARG A 148 13.31 13.85 6.08
C ARG A 148 12.32 13.92 4.94
N VAL A 149 12.83 14.06 3.71
CA VAL A 149 12.02 14.05 2.48
C VAL A 149 12.19 12.70 1.79
N TYR A 150 11.05 12.04 1.51
CA TYR A 150 10.99 10.80 0.76
C TYR A 150 10.38 11.06 -0.62
N ARG A 151 11.05 10.62 -1.68
CA ARG A 151 10.56 10.72 -3.06
C ARG A 151 9.79 9.46 -3.42
N ASN A 152 8.76 9.61 -4.27
CA ASN A 152 8.02 8.46 -4.80
C ASN A 152 8.93 7.65 -5.73
N HIS A 153 8.89 6.33 -5.59
CA HIS A 153 9.67 5.41 -6.43
C HIS A 153 9.09 5.31 -7.86
N ASN A 154 7.84 5.72 -8.08
CA ASN A 154 7.24 5.76 -9.42
C ASN A 154 7.78 6.96 -10.21
N LYS A 155 8.77 6.69 -11.05
CA LYS A 155 9.44 7.71 -11.87
C LYS A 155 8.57 8.27 -13.00
N LEU A 156 7.41 7.65 -13.31
CA LEU A 156 6.47 8.18 -14.31
C LEU A 156 5.76 9.44 -13.81
N LEU A 157 5.62 9.60 -12.48
CA LEU A 157 4.98 10.79 -11.89
C LEU A 157 5.76 12.06 -12.24
N GLY A 158 5.15 12.88 -13.12
CA GLY A 158 5.72 14.14 -13.60
C GLY A 158 6.70 14.01 -14.77
N ARG A 159 6.89 12.78 -15.31
CA ARG A 159 7.65 12.54 -16.55
C ARG A 159 6.75 12.10 -17.69
N TYR A 160 5.71 11.32 -17.40
CA TYR A 160 4.73 10.88 -18.38
C TYR A 160 3.41 11.60 -18.13
N ALA A 161 2.93 12.36 -19.11
CA ALA A 161 1.72 13.16 -19.00
C ALA A 161 0.51 12.29 -18.62
N GLY A 162 -0.33 12.79 -17.71
CA GLY A 162 -1.52 12.09 -17.26
C GLY A 162 -1.27 10.99 -16.21
N THR A 163 -0.02 10.71 -15.80
CA THR A 163 0.25 9.70 -14.77
C THR A 163 -0.35 10.09 -13.42
N GLU A 164 -1.19 9.21 -12.86
CA GLU A 164 -1.86 9.38 -11.58
C GLU A 164 -1.35 8.44 -10.47
N GLY A 165 -0.53 7.46 -10.81
CA GLY A 165 0.01 6.49 -9.85
C GLY A 165 0.44 5.20 -10.56
N ILE A 166 0.41 4.04 -9.91
CA ILE A 166 -0.07 3.75 -8.55
C ILE A 166 1.10 3.30 -7.67
N LYS A 167 1.80 2.20 -8.07
CA LYS A 167 2.81 1.60 -7.18
C LYS A 167 3.88 0.84 -7.95
N THR A 168 5.11 0.92 -7.47
CA THR A 168 6.25 0.08 -7.86
C THR A 168 6.49 -1.03 -6.86
N GLY A 169 7.10 -2.11 -7.29
CA GLY A 169 7.53 -3.23 -6.44
C GLY A 169 8.82 -3.84 -6.94
N TYR A 170 9.64 -4.33 -6.03
CA TYR A 170 10.85 -5.10 -6.33
C TYR A 170 11.14 -6.09 -5.21
N THR A 171 11.49 -7.28 -5.57
CA THR A 171 12.23 -8.27 -4.76
C THR A 171 13.10 -9.08 -5.74
N ASP A 172 14.16 -9.70 -5.24
CA ASP A 172 15.04 -10.53 -6.10
C ASP A 172 14.24 -11.62 -6.82
N ALA A 173 13.26 -12.24 -6.14
CA ALA A 173 12.41 -13.28 -6.71
C ALA A 173 11.35 -12.79 -7.72
N SER A 174 10.96 -11.51 -7.67
CA SER A 174 9.92 -10.96 -8.56
C SER A 174 10.46 -10.10 -9.69
N GLY A 175 11.68 -9.59 -9.56
CA GLY A 175 12.17 -8.50 -10.40
C GLY A 175 11.39 -7.19 -10.18
N TYR A 176 11.47 -6.29 -11.14
CA TYR A 176 10.77 -5.01 -11.13
C TYR A 176 9.30 -5.17 -11.52
N ASN A 177 8.43 -4.58 -10.71
CA ASN A 177 6.98 -4.57 -10.93
C ASN A 177 6.45 -3.13 -10.91
N LEU A 178 5.46 -2.86 -11.74
CA LEU A 178 4.77 -1.58 -11.79
C LEU A 178 3.28 -1.80 -12.05
N VAL A 179 2.44 -1.12 -11.27
CA VAL A 179 1.06 -0.81 -11.64
C VAL A 179 1.01 0.70 -11.89
N ALA A 180 0.73 1.08 -13.13
CA ALA A 180 0.57 2.46 -13.54
C ALA A 180 -0.91 2.76 -13.83
N SER A 181 -1.31 4.00 -13.56
CA SER A 181 -2.58 4.57 -14.02
C SER A 181 -2.27 5.88 -14.70
N VAL A 182 -2.82 6.03 -15.90
CA VAL A 182 -2.65 7.20 -16.74
C VAL A 182 -4.02 7.66 -17.21
N ARG A 183 -4.29 8.95 -17.11
CA ARG A 183 -5.52 9.58 -17.60
C ARG A 183 -5.22 10.37 -18.85
N ARG A 184 -5.92 10.07 -19.95
CA ARG A 184 -5.89 10.82 -21.22
C ARG A 184 -7.31 11.04 -21.73
N ASP A 185 -7.63 12.26 -22.15
CA ASP A 185 -8.93 12.62 -22.75
C ASP A 185 -10.12 12.12 -21.92
N GLY A 186 -10.01 12.26 -20.58
CA GLY A 186 -11.04 11.79 -19.64
C GLY A 186 -11.06 10.27 -19.39
N LYS A 187 -10.27 9.47 -20.14
CA LYS A 187 -10.19 7.99 -20.01
C LYS A 187 -8.97 7.56 -19.19
N HIS A 188 -9.09 6.42 -18.52
CA HIS A 188 -8.02 5.76 -17.76
C HIS A 188 -7.58 4.47 -18.41
#